data_fd13c6db4f0e905e331ed6baaed28752
#
_entry.id   fd13c6db4f0e905e331ed6baaed28752
#
_cell.length_a   1.000
_cell.length_b   1.000
_cell.length_c   1.000
_cell.angle_alpha   90.00
_cell.angle_beta   90.00
_cell.angle_gamma   90.00
#
_symmetry.space_group_name_H-M   'P 1'
#
loop_
_entity.id
_entity.type
_entity.pdbx_description
1 polymer ?
#
loop_
_entity_poly.entity_id
_entity_poly.type
_entity_poly.pdbx_seq_one_letter_code
_entity_poly.pdbx_strand_id
1 'polypeptide(L)'
;DFTKASTIVLGFMQKYGFKVYPVNPKAKDQIILGEKVFEKVTDIKEPIEIVDVFRPSNEIVDIAKDTISIGAKVLWLQLDIKNQEAKRLAETNDIIYIENRCTKIEYERYFKT
;
A
#
# COMPACT_ATOMS: atom_id res chain seq x y z
N ASP A 1 -6.03 11.04 -6.72
CA ASP A 1 -5.87 10.47 -8.05
C ASP A 1 -4.81 9.38 -8.04
N PHE A 2 -4.99 8.42 -8.93
CA PHE A 2 -3.97 7.41 -9.16
C PHE A 2 -2.96 7.93 -10.17
N THR A 3 -1.68 7.92 -9.81
CA THR A 3 -0.63 8.33 -10.72
C THR A 3 -0.36 7.19 -11.71
N LYS A 4 0.31 7.53 -12.81
CA LYS A 4 0.76 6.52 -13.76
C LYS A 4 1.61 5.45 -13.07
N ALA A 5 2.48 5.86 -12.15
CA ALA A 5 3.35 4.94 -11.43
C ALA A 5 2.56 3.95 -10.56
N SER A 6 1.58 4.44 -9.79
CA SER A 6 0.77 3.56 -8.95
C SER A 6 -0.05 2.58 -9.77
N THR A 7 -0.61 3.03 -10.91
CA THR A 7 -1.39 2.16 -11.79
C THR A 7 -0.51 1.06 -12.39
N ILE A 8 0.72 1.39 -12.78
CA ILE A 8 1.67 0.40 -13.31
C ILE A 8 1.98 -0.67 -12.26
N VAL A 9 2.24 -0.27 -11.03
CA VAL A 9 2.55 -1.22 -9.94
C VAL A 9 1.33 -2.09 -9.62
N LEU A 10 0.14 -1.51 -9.55
CA LEU A 10 -1.08 -2.27 -9.29
C LEU A 10 -1.30 -3.34 -10.37
N GLY A 11 -1.16 -2.97 -11.65
CA GLY A 11 -1.31 -3.92 -12.76
C GLY A 11 -0.27 -5.02 -12.72
N PHE A 12 0.98 -4.68 -12.37
CA PHE A 12 2.05 -5.65 -12.21
C PHE A 12 1.72 -6.65 -11.11
N MET A 13 1.25 -6.18 -9.95
CA MET A 13 0.89 -7.06 -8.84
C MET A 13 -0.24 -8.00 -9.22
N GLN A 14 -1.28 -7.51 -9.90
CA GLN A 14 -2.38 -8.35 -10.40
C GLN A 14 -1.88 -9.44 -11.33
N LYS A 15 -0.96 -9.08 -12.24
CA LYS A 15 -0.41 -10.02 -13.21
C LYS A 15 0.26 -11.22 -12.52
N TYR A 16 0.85 -11.00 -11.36
CA TYR A 16 1.54 -12.06 -10.62
C TYR A 16 0.68 -12.68 -9.51
N GLY A 17 -0.64 -12.52 -9.61
CA GLY A 17 -1.58 -13.25 -8.78
C GLY A 17 -1.95 -12.60 -7.46
N PHE A 18 -1.51 -11.37 -7.21
CA PHE A 18 -1.88 -10.66 -5.99
C PHE A 18 -3.29 -10.12 -6.11
N LYS A 19 -4.10 -10.28 -5.06
CA LYS A 19 -5.38 -9.61 -4.97
C LYS A 19 -5.15 -8.18 -4.51
N VAL A 20 -5.51 -7.20 -5.33
CA VAL A 20 -5.21 -5.79 -5.10
C VAL A 20 -6.49 -5.02 -4.81
N TYR A 21 -6.46 -4.18 -3.80
CA TYR A 21 -7.57 -3.32 -3.41
C TYR A 21 -7.12 -1.86 -3.50
N PRO A 22 -7.46 -1.13 -4.57
CA PRO A 22 -7.04 0.28 -4.68
C PRO A 22 -7.75 1.14 -3.64
N VAL A 23 -7.00 2.05 -3.03
CA VAL A 23 -7.53 2.97 -2.02
C VAL A 23 -7.12 4.40 -2.35
N ASN A 24 -8.09 5.30 -2.47
CA ASN A 24 -7.80 6.72 -2.64
C ASN A 24 -9.04 7.52 -2.24
N PRO A 25 -8.96 8.41 -1.24
CA PRO A 25 -10.12 9.18 -0.78
C PRO A 25 -10.75 10.05 -1.87
N LYS A 26 -9.97 10.44 -2.88
CA LYS A 26 -10.45 11.31 -3.96
C LYS A 26 -11.05 10.53 -5.14
N ALA A 27 -10.95 9.22 -5.14
CA ALA A 27 -11.40 8.37 -6.25
C ALA A 27 -12.37 7.28 -5.81
N LYS A 28 -13.01 7.45 -4.66
CA LYS A 28 -13.97 6.50 -4.11
C LYS A 28 -14.99 6.09 -5.16
N ASP A 29 -15.26 4.78 -5.24
CA ASP A 29 -16.23 4.15 -6.12
C ASP A 29 -15.87 4.17 -7.62
N GLN A 30 -14.73 4.73 -8.00
CA GLN A 30 -14.22 4.57 -9.36
C GLN A 30 -13.72 3.14 -9.55
N ILE A 31 -13.57 2.74 -10.80
CA ILE A 31 -13.04 1.42 -11.15
C ILE A 31 -11.66 1.60 -11.78
N ILE A 32 -10.66 0.93 -11.24
CA ILE A 32 -9.30 0.96 -11.76
C ILE A 32 -8.80 -0.47 -11.93
N LEU A 33 -8.38 -0.82 -13.13
CA LEU A 33 -7.90 -2.17 -13.46
C LEU A 33 -8.90 -3.26 -13.03
N GLY A 34 -10.20 -2.97 -13.18
CA GLY A 34 -11.27 -3.89 -12.83
C GLY A 34 -11.59 -3.95 -11.34
N GLU A 35 -10.93 -3.15 -10.51
CA GLU A 35 -11.16 -3.15 -9.06
C GLU A 35 -11.82 -1.85 -8.61
N LYS A 36 -12.77 -1.96 -7.69
CA LYS A 36 -13.42 -0.81 -7.08
C LYS A 36 -12.44 -0.10 -6.16
N VAL A 37 -12.41 1.22 -6.24
CA VAL A 37 -11.56 2.05 -5.37
C VAL A 37 -12.29 2.32 -4.05
N PHE A 38 -11.62 2.03 -2.95
CA PHE A 38 -12.11 2.31 -1.60
C PHE A 38 -11.59 3.66 -1.12
N GLU A 39 -12.34 4.30 -0.23
CA GLU A 39 -11.93 5.56 0.35
C GLU A 39 -10.81 5.38 1.37
N LYS A 40 -10.94 4.34 2.21
CA LYS A 40 -9.98 4.03 3.29
C LYS A 40 -9.67 2.54 3.31
N VAL A 41 -8.48 2.21 3.78
CA VAL A 41 -8.08 0.81 3.98
C VAL A 41 -9.06 0.09 4.91
N THR A 42 -9.56 0.79 5.93
CA THR A 42 -10.49 0.22 6.90
C THR A 42 -11.86 -0.12 6.32
N ASP A 43 -12.18 0.36 5.12
CA ASP A 43 -13.43 0.03 4.44
C ASP A 43 -13.38 -1.35 3.77
N ILE A 44 -12.20 -1.93 3.63
CA ILE A 44 -12.01 -3.24 3.00
C ILE A 44 -12.32 -4.33 4.03
N LYS A 45 -13.23 -5.23 3.71
CA LYS A 45 -13.69 -6.28 4.64
C LYS A 45 -12.91 -7.58 4.50
N GLU A 46 -12.06 -7.69 3.48
CA GLU A 46 -11.23 -8.88 3.28
C GLU A 46 -9.93 -8.76 4.07
N PRO A 47 -9.29 -9.88 4.44
CA PRO A 47 -7.99 -9.83 5.10
C PRO A 47 -6.93 -9.20 4.19
N ILE A 48 -6.14 -8.30 4.76
CA ILE A 48 -5.08 -7.60 4.04
C ILE A 48 -3.76 -7.90 4.73
N GLU A 49 -2.77 -8.35 3.97
CA GLU A 49 -1.44 -8.63 4.53
C GLU A 49 -0.48 -7.46 4.36
N ILE A 50 -0.54 -6.78 3.22
CA ILE A 50 0.39 -5.70 2.88
C ILE A 50 -0.40 -4.44 2.54
N VAL A 51 -0.07 -3.35 3.19
CA VAL A 51 -0.56 -2.02 2.83
C VAL A 51 0.58 -1.33 2.07
N ASP A 52 0.39 -1.13 0.76
CA ASP A 52 1.39 -0.59 -0.15
C ASP A 52 1.00 0.84 -0.50
N VAL A 53 1.85 1.80 -0.14
CA VAL A 53 1.46 3.21 -0.06
C VAL A 53 2.10 4.08 -1.13
N PHE A 54 1.26 4.85 -1.83
CA PHE A 54 1.64 5.85 -2.82
C PHE A 54 1.15 7.25 -2.42
N ARG A 55 1.00 7.50 -1.12
CA ARG A 55 0.47 8.78 -0.63
C ARG A 55 1.60 9.67 -0.10
N PRO A 56 1.39 11.00 -0.06
CA PRO A 56 2.39 11.92 0.50
C PRO A 56 2.76 11.60 1.93
N SER A 57 3.99 11.93 2.32
CA SER A 57 4.53 11.61 3.66
C SER A 57 3.68 12.14 4.81
N ASN A 58 2.96 13.26 4.62
CA ASN A 58 2.13 13.83 5.67
C ASN A 58 0.85 13.02 5.96
N GLU A 59 0.52 12.02 5.12
CA GLU A 59 -0.65 11.14 5.34
C GLU A 59 -0.26 9.80 5.96
N ILE A 60 1.03 9.52 6.09
CA ILE A 60 1.51 8.16 6.41
C ILE A 60 1.19 7.76 7.85
N VAL A 61 1.20 8.69 8.79
CA VAL A 61 0.90 8.35 10.20
C VAL A 61 -0.52 7.79 10.31
N ASP A 62 -1.50 8.42 9.66
CA ASP A 62 -2.88 7.95 9.69
C ASP A 62 -3.02 6.60 8.99
N ILE A 63 -2.30 6.41 7.89
CA ILE A 63 -2.27 5.13 7.17
C ILE A 63 -1.65 4.04 8.04
N ALA A 64 -0.59 4.36 8.80
CA ALA A 64 0.02 3.41 9.73
C ALA A 64 -0.98 2.98 10.81
N LYS A 65 -1.76 3.91 11.34
CA LYS A 65 -2.79 3.60 12.33
C LYS A 65 -3.86 2.68 11.74
N ASP A 66 -4.28 2.93 10.50
CA ASP A 66 -5.25 2.07 9.82
C ASP A 66 -4.66 0.68 9.56
N THR A 67 -3.39 0.61 9.18
CA THR A 67 -2.67 -0.65 8.96
C THR A 67 -2.68 -1.51 10.23
N ILE A 68 -2.42 -0.88 11.37
CA ILE A 68 -2.48 -1.55 12.68
C ILE A 68 -3.89 -2.06 12.96
N SER A 69 -4.89 -1.21 12.73
CA SER A 69 -6.28 -1.56 13.08
C SER A 69 -6.84 -2.73 12.28
N ILE A 70 -6.41 -2.91 11.03
CA ILE A 70 -6.87 -4.03 10.20
C ILE A 70 -6.03 -5.30 10.37
N GLY A 71 -4.97 -5.25 11.17
CA GLY A 71 -4.13 -6.41 11.42
C GLY A 71 -3.24 -6.81 10.25
N ALA A 72 -2.91 -5.88 9.37
CA ALA A 72 -1.96 -6.15 8.28
C ALA A 72 -0.57 -6.38 8.85
N LYS A 73 0.26 -7.11 8.13
CA LYS A 73 1.59 -7.52 8.59
C LYS A 73 2.71 -6.62 8.09
N VAL A 74 2.47 -5.92 6.99
CA VAL A 74 3.50 -5.11 6.33
C VAL A 74 2.93 -3.75 5.95
N LEU A 75 3.67 -2.70 6.26
CA LEU A 75 3.42 -1.35 5.77
C LEU A 75 4.57 -1.01 4.83
N TRP A 76 4.27 -0.87 3.55
CA TRP A 76 5.27 -0.67 2.50
C TRP A 76 5.10 0.71 1.88
N LEU A 77 6.13 1.55 2.00
CA LEU A 77 6.15 2.89 1.42
C LEU A 77 7.00 2.88 0.15
N GLN A 78 6.42 3.31 -0.95
CA GLN A 78 7.06 3.34 -2.27
C GLN A 78 8.22 4.35 -2.32
N LEU A 79 8.89 4.44 -3.49
CA LEU A 79 10.03 5.34 -3.68
C LEU A 79 9.71 6.76 -3.21
N ASP A 80 10.65 7.38 -2.52
CA ASP A 80 10.61 8.74 -2.01
C ASP A 80 9.58 8.97 -0.89
N ILE A 81 8.96 7.91 -0.37
CA ILE A 81 8.01 8.01 0.73
C ILE A 81 8.64 7.38 1.97
N LYS A 82 8.73 8.17 3.04
CA LYS A 82 9.24 7.70 4.33
C LYS A 82 8.68 8.57 5.44
N ASN A 83 8.54 8.00 6.64
CA ASN A 83 8.00 8.71 7.79
C ASN A 83 8.47 8.05 9.09
N GLN A 84 9.23 8.80 9.88
CA GLN A 84 9.87 8.30 11.11
C GLN A 84 8.84 7.89 12.17
N GLU A 85 7.77 8.67 12.31
CA GLU A 85 6.73 8.37 13.28
C GLU A 85 5.95 7.12 12.91
N ALA A 86 5.62 6.97 11.61
CA ALA A 86 4.95 5.78 11.11
C ALA A 86 5.81 4.53 11.30
N LYS A 87 7.13 4.65 11.09
CA LYS A 87 8.07 3.56 11.33
C LYS A 87 8.00 3.10 12.79
N ARG A 88 8.05 4.05 13.72
CA ARG A 88 7.99 3.74 15.15
C ARG A 88 6.67 3.09 15.53
N LEU A 89 5.55 3.61 15.01
CA LEU A 89 4.22 3.03 15.26
C LEU A 89 4.13 1.59 14.73
N ALA A 90 4.59 1.36 13.52
CA ALA A 90 4.54 0.04 12.90
C ALA A 90 5.37 -0.95 13.70
N GLU A 91 6.61 -0.60 14.00
CA GLU A 91 7.54 -1.49 14.71
C GLU A 91 7.07 -1.79 16.14
N THR A 92 6.48 -0.81 16.82
CA THR A 92 5.93 -1.01 18.16
C THR A 92 4.75 -1.99 18.16
N ASN A 93 4.07 -2.12 17.03
CA ASN A 93 2.91 -3.01 16.87
C ASN A 93 3.23 -4.26 16.05
N ASP A 94 4.50 -4.63 15.96
CA ASP A 94 4.97 -5.84 15.28
C ASP A 94 4.63 -5.89 13.79
N ILE A 95 4.56 -4.72 13.15
CA ILE A 95 4.34 -4.60 11.72
C ILE A 95 5.69 -4.35 11.05
N ILE A 96 5.98 -5.11 10.00
CA ILE A 96 7.18 -4.92 9.20
C ILE A 96 7.05 -3.60 8.43
N TYR A 97 8.02 -2.71 8.62
CA TYR A 97 8.01 -1.41 7.96
C TYR A 97 9.09 -1.38 6.88
N ILE A 98 8.69 -1.08 5.65
CA ILE A 98 9.58 -0.94 4.49
C ILE A 98 9.34 0.45 3.90
N GLU A 99 10.40 1.21 3.65
CA GLU A 99 10.25 2.56 3.11
C GLU A 99 11.15 2.77 1.91
N ASN A 100 10.75 3.69 1.04
CA ASN A 100 11.55 4.13 -0.11
C ASN A 100 11.94 2.96 -1.02
N ARG A 101 11.00 2.04 -1.26
CA ARG A 101 11.19 0.86 -2.11
C ARG A 101 10.00 0.68 -3.05
N CYS A 102 10.26 0.43 -4.32
CA CYS A 102 9.20 0.11 -5.28
C CYS A 102 8.90 -1.38 -5.26
N THR A 103 7.65 -1.77 -4.99
CA THR A 103 7.26 -3.18 -4.94
C THR A 103 7.56 -3.92 -6.24
N LYS A 104 7.33 -3.27 -7.38
CA LYS A 104 7.62 -3.87 -8.69
C LYS A 104 9.11 -4.15 -8.84
N ILE A 105 9.97 -3.17 -8.52
CA ILE A 105 11.42 -3.30 -8.64
C ILE A 105 11.93 -4.40 -7.70
N GLU A 106 11.48 -4.41 -6.43
CA GLU A 106 11.92 -5.41 -5.46
C GLU A 106 11.46 -6.80 -5.84
N TYR A 107 10.24 -6.95 -6.34
CA TYR A 107 9.73 -8.25 -6.81
C TYR A 107 10.58 -8.77 -7.96
N GLU A 108 10.88 -7.91 -8.94
CA GLU A 108 11.71 -8.29 -10.08
C GLU A 108 13.13 -8.70 -9.66
N ARG A 109 13.67 -7.98 -8.66
CA ARG A 109 15.01 -8.27 -8.15
C ARG A 109 15.10 -9.64 -7.48
N TYR A 110 14.11 -10.02 -6.68
CA TYR A 110 14.20 -11.20 -5.82
C TYR A 110 13.50 -12.43 -6.36
N PHE A 111 12.54 -12.29 -7.26
CA PHE A 111 11.70 -13.40 -7.70
C PHE A 111 11.72 -13.67 -9.20
N LYS A 112 12.31 -12.79 -9.99
CA LYS A 112 12.32 -12.93 -11.45
C LYS A 112 13.73 -13.09 -12.04
N THR A 113 14.73 -13.02 -11.23
CA THR A 113 16.12 -13.20 -11.71
C THR A 113 16.51 -14.65 -11.82
#